data_b3e9458ee81d7e07050d07f98a895855
#
_entry.id   b3e9458ee81d7e07050d07f98a895855
#
_cell.length_a   1.000
_cell.length_b   1.000
_cell.length_c   1.000
_cell.angle_alpha   90.00
_cell.angle_beta   90.00
_cell.angle_gamma   90.00
#
_symmetry.space_group_name_H-M   'P 1'
#
loop_
_entity.id
_entity.type
_entity.pdbx_description
1 polymer ?
#
loop_
_entity_poly.entity_id
_entity_poly.type
_entity_poly.pdbx_seq_one_letter_code
_entity_poly.pdbx_strand_id
1 'polypeptide(L)'
;MIDFHSHILPGIDDGSRSIEQTIRMLKEAKEAGFTKIISTSHYIEGYYESDEAERTELLNEVQKNISGIELYLGNEIYITNNMINLIQNKKASTINNSKYVLFEFPLSAKSMNDKEVVYRLIENGFVPVIAHPERYSYVQDNPEYIEELAEMGALFQANYGSIIGMYGKKAEKTLKKLLKNDLIRFFGTDSHRIDQVYTKMPKILKKLHKVLSDEEIEEFTVINPQKVLNNEEIED
;
A
#
# COMPACT_ATOMS: atom_id res chain seq x y z
N MET A 1 14.51 3.80 2.69
CA MET A 1 13.08 3.99 2.41
C MET A 1 12.27 2.87 3.06
N ILE A 2 10.97 3.10 3.27
CA ILE A 2 9.99 2.11 3.73
C ILE A 2 9.06 1.79 2.56
N ASP A 3 8.86 0.52 2.25
CA ASP A 3 7.85 0.10 1.28
C ASP A 3 6.51 -0.07 1.99
N PHE A 4 5.58 0.81 1.68
CA PHE A 4 4.28 0.85 2.38
C PHE A 4 3.30 -0.24 1.93
N HIS A 5 3.52 -0.82 0.73
CA HIS A 5 2.60 -1.75 0.10
C HIS A 5 3.35 -2.78 -0.76
N SER A 6 3.29 -4.05 -0.36
CA SER A 6 3.96 -5.15 -1.07
C SER A 6 3.33 -6.52 -0.79
N HIS A 7 3.42 -7.45 -1.74
CA HIS A 7 2.88 -8.82 -1.67
C HIS A 7 4.02 -9.84 -1.57
N ILE A 8 4.81 -9.73 -0.49
CA ILE A 8 6.02 -10.53 -0.32
C ILE A 8 5.81 -11.85 0.43
N LEU A 9 4.72 -12.02 1.20
CA LEU A 9 4.48 -13.26 1.91
C LEU A 9 4.18 -14.41 0.95
N PRO A 10 4.83 -15.59 1.13
CA PRO A 10 4.74 -16.67 0.15
C PRO A 10 3.41 -17.43 0.23
N GLY A 11 2.74 -17.60 -0.91
CA GLY A 11 1.66 -18.59 -1.10
C GLY A 11 0.30 -18.24 -0.51
N ILE A 12 0.09 -17.01 -0.02
CA ILE A 12 -1.18 -16.60 0.63
C ILE A 12 -2.07 -15.71 -0.24
N ASP A 13 -1.52 -15.13 -1.28
CA ASP A 13 -2.24 -14.34 -2.29
C ASP A 13 -1.63 -14.55 -3.69
N ASP A 14 -1.86 -13.63 -4.62
CA ASP A 14 -1.25 -13.65 -5.94
C ASP A 14 0.18 -13.06 -5.97
N GLY A 15 0.74 -12.71 -4.81
CA GLY A 15 2.11 -12.26 -4.61
C GLY A 15 3.17 -13.36 -4.76
N SER A 16 4.18 -13.36 -3.89
CA SER A 16 5.25 -14.37 -3.89
C SER A 16 4.70 -15.80 -3.75
N ARG A 17 5.30 -16.74 -4.47
CA ARG A 17 4.85 -18.15 -4.49
C ARG A 17 5.66 -19.07 -3.59
N SER A 18 6.83 -18.63 -3.14
CA SER A 18 7.71 -19.44 -2.27
C SER A 18 8.64 -18.54 -1.47
N ILE A 19 9.18 -19.09 -0.38
CA ILE A 19 10.18 -18.41 0.45
C ILE A 19 11.41 -17.98 -0.38
N GLU A 20 11.86 -18.81 -1.30
CA GLU A 20 13.00 -18.48 -2.17
C GLU A 20 12.69 -17.28 -3.07
N GLN A 21 11.47 -17.20 -3.61
CA GLN A 21 11.03 -16.03 -4.39
C GLN A 21 10.96 -14.78 -3.50
N THR A 22 10.38 -14.89 -2.31
CA THR A 22 10.33 -13.79 -1.32
C THR A 22 11.73 -13.28 -0.99
N ILE A 23 12.67 -14.17 -0.67
CA ILE A 23 14.05 -13.77 -0.35
C ILE A 23 14.73 -13.07 -1.52
N ARG A 24 14.46 -13.47 -2.77
CA ARG A 24 14.96 -12.75 -3.95
C ARG A 24 14.35 -11.36 -4.07
N MET A 25 13.04 -11.21 -3.89
CA MET A 25 12.35 -9.92 -3.89
C MET A 25 12.93 -8.98 -2.80
N LEU A 26 13.17 -9.51 -1.59
CA LEU A 26 13.75 -8.75 -0.49
C LEU A 26 15.21 -8.34 -0.75
N LYS A 27 16.00 -9.15 -1.45
CA LYS A 27 17.35 -8.76 -1.89
C LYS A 27 17.29 -7.61 -2.89
N GLU A 28 16.41 -7.67 -3.87
CA GLU A 28 16.17 -6.58 -4.82
C GLU A 28 15.71 -5.30 -4.10
N ALA A 29 14.83 -5.42 -3.11
CA ALA A 29 14.38 -4.30 -2.29
C ALA A 29 15.53 -3.65 -1.50
N LYS A 30 16.40 -4.48 -0.88
CA LYS A 30 17.58 -4.02 -0.17
C LYS A 30 18.54 -3.27 -1.08
N GLU A 31 18.82 -3.82 -2.27
CA GLU A 31 19.65 -3.18 -3.29
C GLU A 31 19.03 -1.86 -3.79
N ALA A 32 17.72 -1.76 -3.81
CA ALA A 32 16.98 -0.54 -4.13
C ALA A 32 16.95 0.50 -2.99
N GLY A 33 17.51 0.18 -1.81
CA GLY A 33 17.61 1.09 -0.67
C GLY A 33 16.44 1.05 0.31
N PHE A 34 15.59 0.02 0.26
CA PHE A 34 14.58 -0.21 1.28
C PHE A 34 15.19 -0.86 2.53
N THR A 35 14.81 -0.36 3.69
CA THR A 35 15.23 -0.87 5.01
C THR A 35 14.07 -1.48 5.80
N LYS A 36 12.83 -1.13 5.43
CA LYS A 36 11.60 -1.66 6.01
C LYS A 36 10.62 -1.96 4.90
N ILE A 37 9.86 -3.06 5.07
CA ILE A 37 8.82 -3.46 4.13
C ILE A 37 7.58 -3.88 4.91
N ILE A 38 6.45 -3.32 4.53
CA ILE A 38 5.14 -3.74 5.03
C ILE A 38 4.58 -4.76 4.06
N SER A 39 4.42 -6.00 4.52
CA SER A 39 3.71 -7.01 3.75
C SER A 39 2.21 -6.79 3.90
N THR A 40 1.58 -6.41 2.81
CA THR A 40 0.15 -6.08 2.73
C THR A 40 -0.60 -7.04 1.83
N SER A 41 -0.35 -8.34 2.02
CA SER A 41 -1.02 -9.37 1.22
C SER A 41 -2.53 -9.15 1.17
N HIS A 42 -3.13 -9.47 0.04
CA HIS A 42 -4.57 -9.31 -0.14
C HIS A 42 -5.38 -10.03 0.94
N TYR A 43 -6.45 -9.39 1.39
CA TYR A 43 -7.57 -10.04 2.06
C TYR A 43 -8.84 -9.82 1.24
N ILE A 44 -9.36 -10.89 0.64
CA ILE A 44 -10.56 -10.88 -0.20
C ILE A 44 -11.49 -11.98 0.29
N GLU A 45 -12.65 -11.61 0.88
CA GLU A 45 -13.63 -12.57 1.40
C GLU A 45 -14.01 -13.59 0.32
N GLY A 46 -13.94 -14.87 0.67
CA GLY A 46 -14.22 -16.00 -0.22
C GLY A 46 -13.10 -16.34 -1.20
N TYR A 47 -11.94 -15.64 -1.16
CA TYR A 47 -10.86 -15.85 -2.12
C TYR A 47 -9.47 -15.91 -1.49
N TYR A 48 -9.02 -14.86 -0.80
CA TYR A 48 -7.77 -14.81 -0.04
C TYR A 48 -8.10 -14.50 1.42
N GLU A 49 -8.04 -15.50 2.28
CA GLU A 49 -8.53 -15.42 3.67
C GLU A 49 -7.52 -15.93 4.70
N SER A 50 -6.21 -15.77 4.43
CA SER A 50 -5.19 -16.08 5.44
C SER A 50 -5.41 -15.23 6.69
N ASP A 51 -5.42 -15.83 7.87
CA ASP A 51 -5.61 -15.09 9.12
C ASP A 51 -4.30 -14.48 9.66
N GLU A 52 -4.41 -13.62 10.67
CA GLU A 52 -3.26 -12.91 11.25
C GLU A 52 -2.19 -13.87 11.79
N ALA A 53 -2.58 -15.01 12.36
CA ALA A 53 -1.65 -15.98 12.93
C ALA A 53 -0.79 -16.63 11.83
N GLU A 54 -1.42 -17.08 10.75
CA GLU A 54 -0.75 -17.64 9.59
C GLU A 54 0.23 -16.64 8.96
N ARG A 55 -0.22 -15.40 8.72
CA ARG A 55 0.64 -14.34 8.16
C ARG A 55 1.82 -14.00 9.08
N THR A 56 1.60 -13.98 10.39
CA THR A 56 2.65 -13.72 11.38
C THR A 56 3.70 -14.82 11.38
N GLU A 57 3.29 -16.08 11.30
CA GLU A 57 4.20 -17.22 11.23
C GLU A 57 5.07 -17.16 9.98
N LEU A 58 4.47 -16.93 8.82
CA LEU A 58 5.19 -16.75 7.55
C LEU A 58 6.15 -15.56 7.57
N LEU A 59 5.71 -14.41 8.11
CA LEU A 59 6.57 -13.24 8.23
C LEU A 59 7.80 -13.54 9.10
N ASN A 60 7.62 -14.21 10.23
CA ASN A 60 8.70 -14.59 11.13
C ASN A 60 9.66 -15.60 10.46
N GLU A 61 9.15 -16.51 9.65
CA GLU A 61 9.97 -17.44 8.89
C GLU A 61 10.81 -16.70 7.84
N VAL A 62 10.20 -15.81 7.08
CA VAL A 62 10.90 -14.97 6.09
C VAL A 62 11.95 -14.09 6.76
N GLN A 63 11.61 -13.44 7.89
CA GLN A 63 12.54 -12.55 8.61
C GLN A 63 13.81 -13.25 9.08
N LYS A 64 13.74 -14.54 9.44
CA LYS A 64 14.92 -15.34 9.84
C LYS A 64 15.91 -15.55 8.68
N ASN A 65 15.44 -15.43 7.44
CA ASN A 65 16.22 -15.70 6.22
C ASN A 65 16.76 -14.43 5.53
N ILE A 66 16.48 -13.25 6.09
CA ILE A 66 16.95 -11.96 5.53
C ILE A 66 17.49 -11.05 6.64
N SER A 67 18.55 -10.30 6.33
CA SER A 67 19.14 -9.32 7.22
C SER A 67 19.22 -7.94 6.57
N GLY A 68 19.08 -6.89 7.39
CA GLY A 68 19.15 -5.49 6.93
C GLY A 68 17.87 -4.99 6.28
N ILE A 69 16.78 -5.73 6.41
CA ILE A 69 15.39 -5.30 6.17
C ILE A 69 14.57 -5.76 7.37
N GLU A 70 13.73 -4.86 7.89
CA GLU A 70 12.71 -5.16 8.89
C GLU A 70 11.38 -5.37 8.18
N LEU A 71 10.66 -6.43 8.54
CA LEU A 71 9.38 -6.78 7.96
C LEU A 71 8.24 -6.47 8.93
N TYR A 72 7.18 -5.90 8.40
CA TYR A 72 5.96 -5.55 9.12
C TYR A 72 4.75 -6.18 8.46
N LEU A 73 3.68 -6.40 9.22
CA LEU A 73 2.47 -7.04 8.76
C LEU A 73 1.36 -6.01 8.53
N GLY A 74 0.56 -6.23 7.53
CA GLY A 74 -0.70 -5.57 7.21
C GLY A 74 -1.50 -6.41 6.23
N ASN A 75 -2.60 -5.86 5.74
CA ASN A 75 -3.33 -6.35 4.58
C ASN A 75 -3.67 -5.21 3.64
N GLU A 76 -3.74 -5.50 2.36
CA GLU A 76 -4.57 -4.78 1.43
C GLU A 76 -5.95 -5.45 1.40
N ILE A 77 -6.93 -4.82 2.05
CA ILE A 77 -8.28 -5.40 2.17
C ILE A 77 -9.10 -4.98 0.95
N TYR A 78 -9.64 -5.94 0.18
CA TYR A 78 -10.61 -5.60 -0.85
C TYR A 78 -11.88 -5.05 -0.21
N ILE A 79 -12.41 -3.94 -0.71
CA ILE A 79 -13.56 -3.25 -0.08
C ILE A 79 -14.71 -4.19 0.22
N THR A 80 -15.16 -4.17 1.47
CA THR A 80 -16.33 -4.91 1.96
C THR A 80 -17.01 -4.16 3.12
N ASN A 81 -18.33 -4.29 3.24
CA ASN A 81 -19.08 -3.76 4.37
C ASN A 81 -18.74 -4.46 5.70
N ASN A 82 -18.09 -5.62 5.63
CA ASN A 82 -17.70 -6.43 6.79
C ASN A 82 -16.31 -6.07 7.33
N MET A 83 -15.61 -5.11 6.75
CA MET A 83 -14.20 -4.78 7.02
C MET A 83 -13.88 -4.62 8.51
N ILE A 84 -14.68 -3.86 9.24
CA ILE A 84 -14.48 -3.62 10.68
C ILE A 84 -14.56 -4.94 11.47
N ASN A 85 -15.54 -5.78 11.17
CA ASN A 85 -15.70 -7.08 11.83
C ASN A 85 -14.51 -8.02 11.49
N LEU A 86 -14.00 -8.00 10.27
CA LEU A 86 -12.81 -8.75 9.87
C LEU A 86 -11.57 -8.33 10.67
N ILE A 87 -11.38 -7.03 10.87
CA ILE A 87 -10.27 -6.49 11.66
C ILE A 87 -10.42 -6.84 13.14
N GLN A 88 -11.59 -6.62 13.72
CA GLN A 88 -11.85 -6.90 15.14
C GLN A 88 -11.71 -8.39 15.50
N ASN A 89 -12.02 -9.29 14.56
CA ASN A 89 -11.86 -10.74 14.74
C ASN A 89 -10.50 -11.27 14.24
N LYS A 90 -9.53 -10.39 13.92
CA LYS A 90 -8.18 -10.74 13.47
C LYS A 90 -8.13 -11.61 12.21
N LYS A 91 -9.16 -11.52 11.38
CA LYS A 91 -9.17 -12.13 10.05
C LYS A 91 -8.35 -11.29 9.08
N ALA A 92 -8.57 -9.98 9.06
CA ALA A 92 -7.71 -9.03 8.38
C ALA A 92 -6.93 -8.18 9.38
N SER A 93 -5.76 -7.67 8.98
CA SER A 93 -4.87 -6.86 9.83
C SER A 93 -4.81 -5.42 9.35
N THR A 94 -4.77 -4.48 10.30
CA THR A 94 -4.31 -3.11 10.05
C THR A 94 -2.80 -3.08 9.80
N ILE A 95 -2.26 -1.96 9.37
CA ILE A 95 -0.81 -1.81 9.20
C ILE A 95 -0.12 -1.87 10.57
N ASN A 96 0.69 -2.92 10.80
CA ASN A 96 1.45 -3.13 12.04
C ASN A 96 0.62 -2.99 13.33
N ASN A 97 -0.62 -3.44 13.33
CA ASN A 97 -1.56 -3.27 14.44
C ASN A 97 -1.82 -1.80 14.84
N SER A 98 -1.57 -0.85 13.96
CA SER A 98 -1.88 0.58 14.12
C SER A 98 -3.36 0.85 13.80
N LYS A 99 -3.78 2.11 13.91
CA LYS A 99 -5.11 2.56 13.48
C LYS A 99 -5.29 2.62 11.94
N TYR A 100 -4.23 2.45 11.15
CA TYR A 100 -4.24 2.62 9.71
C TYR A 100 -4.67 1.34 8.99
N VAL A 101 -5.69 1.45 8.14
CA VAL A 101 -6.27 0.34 7.36
C VAL A 101 -6.01 0.60 5.88
N LEU A 102 -5.14 -0.21 5.25
CA LEU A 102 -4.94 -0.18 3.80
C LEU A 102 -6.01 -1.03 3.14
N PHE A 103 -6.70 -0.47 2.16
CA PHE A 103 -7.72 -1.19 1.40
C PHE A 103 -7.82 -0.67 -0.03
N GLU A 104 -8.38 -1.51 -0.91
CA GLU A 104 -8.55 -1.21 -2.32
C GLU A 104 -10.01 -1.25 -2.76
N PHE A 105 -10.30 -0.46 -3.80
CA PHE A 105 -11.56 -0.50 -4.55
C PHE A 105 -11.41 -1.35 -5.82
N PRO A 106 -12.54 -1.76 -6.45
CA PRO A 106 -12.51 -2.33 -7.78
C PRO A 106 -11.85 -1.40 -8.80
N LEU A 107 -10.89 -1.92 -9.61
CA LEU A 107 -10.10 -1.09 -10.54
C LEU A 107 -10.93 -0.43 -11.64
N SER A 108 -12.02 -1.06 -12.08
CA SER A 108 -12.78 -0.64 -13.27
C SER A 108 -14.21 -0.18 -12.99
N ALA A 109 -14.68 -0.33 -11.75
CA ALA A 109 -16.04 0.05 -11.38
C ALA A 109 -16.03 0.79 -10.04
N LYS A 110 -16.72 1.94 -9.97
CA LYS A 110 -16.90 2.64 -8.70
C LYS A 110 -17.78 1.78 -7.78
N SER A 111 -17.35 1.59 -6.53
CA SER A 111 -18.17 0.94 -5.51
C SER A 111 -19.34 1.85 -5.13
N MET A 112 -20.51 1.27 -4.89
CA MET A 112 -21.66 2.03 -4.39
C MET A 112 -21.54 2.40 -2.91
N ASN A 113 -20.68 1.70 -2.15
CA ASN A 113 -20.56 1.83 -0.71
C ASN A 113 -19.21 2.42 -0.27
N ASP A 114 -18.45 3.01 -1.20
CA ASP A 114 -17.10 3.54 -0.97
C ASP A 114 -17.08 4.57 0.18
N LYS A 115 -17.92 5.60 0.12
CA LYS A 115 -18.02 6.62 1.15
C LYS A 115 -18.54 6.06 2.48
N GLU A 116 -19.47 5.12 2.44
CA GLU A 116 -19.99 4.47 3.65
C GLU A 116 -18.90 3.70 4.37
N VAL A 117 -18.07 2.95 3.64
CA VAL A 117 -16.96 2.19 4.23
C VAL A 117 -15.92 3.14 4.85
N VAL A 118 -15.55 4.22 4.15
CA VAL A 118 -14.65 5.26 4.68
C VAL A 118 -15.21 5.85 5.97
N TYR A 119 -16.48 6.30 5.95
CA TYR A 119 -17.14 6.85 7.13
C TYR A 119 -17.14 5.88 8.32
N ARG A 120 -17.50 4.62 8.08
CA ARG A 120 -17.56 3.60 9.14
C ARG A 120 -16.18 3.27 9.72
N LEU A 121 -15.12 3.27 8.92
CA LEU A 121 -13.76 3.11 9.42
C LEU A 121 -13.40 4.24 10.39
N ILE A 122 -13.64 5.50 10.00
CA ILE A 122 -13.36 6.68 10.82
C ILE A 122 -14.18 6.68 12.11
N GLU A 123 -15.48 6.37 12.02
CA GLU A 123 -16.38 6.27 13.18
C GLU A 123 -15.90 5.21 14.21
N ASN A 124 -15.22 4.16 13.74
CA ASN A 124 -14.64 3.12 14.60
C ASN A 124 -13.18 3.39 15.01
N GLY A 125 -12.66 4.60 14.78
CA GLY A 125 -11.33 5.03 15.22
C GLY A 125 -10.19 4.57 14.32
N PHE A 126 -10.48 4.11 13.10
CA PHE A 126 -9.48 3.77 12.10
C PHE A 126 -9.21 4.95 11.16
N VAL A 127 -8.02 4.98 10.60
CA VAL A 127 -7.62 5.90 9.53
C VAL A 127 -7.61 5.12 8.21
N PRO A 128 -8.55 5.40 7.29
CA PRO A 128 -8.61 4.72 6.00
C PRO A 128 -7.45 5.15 5.11
N VAL A 129 -6.71 4.20 4.56
CA VAL A 129 -5.68 4.42 3.53
C VAL A 129 -6.11 3.70 2.26
N ILE A 130 -6.39 4.45 1.21
CA ILE A 130 -6.83 3.90 -0.08
C ILE A 130 -5.62 3.61 -0.94
N ALA A 131 -5.47 2.34 -1.37
CA ALA A 131 -4.38 1.88 -2.20
C ALA A 131 -4.51 2.42 -3.64
N HIS A 132 -3.40 2.80 -4.23
CA HIS A 132 -3.17 3.11 -5.66
C HIS A 132 -4.35 3.78 -6.40
N PRO A 133 -4.87 4.94 -5.92
CA PRO A 133 -6.05 5.59 -6.51
C PRO A 133 -5.84 5.96 -7.98
N GLU A 134 -4.62 6.16 -8.42
CA GLU A 134 -4.26 6.46 -9.81
C GLU A 134 -4.54 5.29 -10.78
N ARG A 135 -4.77 4.07 -10.25
CA ARG A 135 -5.08 2.88 -11.07
C ARG A 135 -6.57 2.72 -11.35
N TYR A 136 -7.44 3.35 -10.58
CA TYR A 136 -8.89 3.24 -10.78
C TYR A 136 -9.34 4.00 -12.03
N SER A 137 -10.03 3.31 -12.95
CA SER A 137 -10.45 3.91 -14.23
C SER A 137 -11.35 5.13 -14.03
N TYR A 138 -12.26 5.10 -13.06
CA TYR A 138 -13.16 6.21 -12.74
C TYR A 138 -12.45 7.41 -12.08
N VAL A 139 -11.34 7.18 -11.36
CA VAL A 139 -10.47 8.25 -10.87
C VAL A 139 -9.63 8.85 -12.00
N GLN A 140 -9.17 8.02 -12.95
CA GLN A 140 -8.49 8.50 -14.15
C GLN A 140 -9.38 9.41 -15.01
N ASP A 141 -10.66 9.12 -15.06
CA ASP A 141 -11.65 9.91 -15.80
C ASP A 141 -12.15 11.13 -14.99
N ASN A 142 -12.28 11.01 -13.67
CA ASN A 142 -12.64 12.10 -12.75
C ASN A 142 -11.80 12.08 -11.46
N PRO A 143 -10.60 12.67 -11.44
CA PRO A 143 -9.74 12.72 -10.25
C PRO A 143 -10.30 13.49 -9.04
N GLU A 144 -11.28 14.38 -9.26
CA GLU A 144 -11.94 15.15 -8.18
C GLU A 144 -12.67 14.24 -7.19
N TYR A 145 -13.05 13.03 -7.62
CA TYR A 145 -13.64 12.03 -6.73
C TYR A 145 -12.76 11.68 -5.51
N ILE A 146 -11.44 11.72 -5.66
CA ILE A 146 -10.49 11.45 -4.56
C ILE A 146 -10.49 12.61 -3.55
N GLU A 147 -10.70 13.85 -3.98
CA GLU A 147 -10.78 15.02 -3.10
C GLU A 147 -11.96 14.88 -2.11
N GLU A 148 -13.10 14.36 -2.56
CA GLU A 148 -14.25 14.09 -1.69
C GLU A 148 -13.92 13.07 -0.58
N LEU A 149 -13.11 12.05 -0.89
CA LEU A 149 -12.69 11.05 0.10
C LEU A 149 -11.60 11.61 1.04
N ALA A 150 -10.72 12.49 0.54
CA ALA A 150 -9.75 13.22 1.36
C ALA A 150 -10.46 14.13 2.39
N GLU A 151 -11.47 14.90 1.97
CA GLU A 151 -12.29 15.73 2.85
C GLU A 151 -12.99 14.93 3.95
N MET A 152 -13.25 13.65 3.72
CA MET A 152 -13.77 12.75 4.76
C MET A 152 -12.70 12.24 5.73
N GLY A 153 -11.40 12.45 5.45
CA GLY A 153 -10.27 11.98 6.26
C GLY A 153 -9.58 10.71 5.76
N ALA A 154 -9.82 10.30 4.50
CA ALA A 154 -9.08 9.21 3.89
C ALA A 154 -7.69 9.68 3.41
N LEU A 155 -6.68 8.84 3.61
CA LEU A 155 -5.32 9.01 3.08
C LEU A 155 -5.12 8.13 1.84
N PHE A 156 -4.08 8.44 1.05
CA PHE A 156 -3.84 7.73 -0.21
C PHE A 156 -2.40 7.27 -0.35
N GLN A 157 -2.26 6.01 -0.77
CA GLN A 157 -0.98 5.41 -1.13
C GLN A 157 -0.90 5.27 -2.65
N ALA A 158 0.15 5.79 -3.28
CA ALA A 158 0.40 5.65 -4.71
C ALA A 158 1.45 4.58 -5.01
N ASN A 159 1.33 3.91 -6.16
CA ASN A 159 2.32 2.94 -6.59
C ASN A 159 3.54 3.62 -7.24
N TYR A 160 4.75 3.26 -6.79
CA TYR A 160 6.01 3.73 -7.39
C TYR A 160 6.06 3.51 -8.91
N GLY A 161 5.58 2.36 -9.39
CA GLY A 161 5.59 2.00 -10.80
C GLY A 161 4.76 2.93 -11.69
N SER A 162 3.77 3.62 -11.13
CA SER A 162 2.88 4.52 -11.87
C SER A 162 3.62 5.70 -12.48
N ILE A 163 4.65 6.25 -11.79
CA ILE A 163 5.40 7.43 -12.30
C ILE A 163 6.22 7.14 -13.57
N ILE A 164 6.53 5.86 -13.81
CA ILE A 164 7.22 5.41 -15.03
C ILE A 164 6.28 4.77 -16.06
N GLY A 165 4.97 4.82 -15.81
CA GLY A 165 3.93 4.33 -16.72
C GLY A 165 3.73 2.82 -16.73
N MET A 166 4.12 2.08 -15.68
CA MET A 166 3.95 0.62 -15.59
C MET A 166 2.48 0.20 -15.68
N TYR A 167 1.56 1.04 -15.19
CA TYR A 167 0.11 0.81 -15.23
C TYR A 167 -0.60 1.63 -16.30
N GLY A 168 0.17 2.08 -17.31
CA GLY A 168 -0.35 2.85 -18.44
C GLY A 168 -0.22 4.38 -18.27
N LYS A 169 -0.36 5.09 -19.41
CA LYS A 169 -0.20 6.55 -19.46
C LYS A 169 -1.26 7.30 -18.67
N LYS A 170 -2.49 6.77 -18.59
CA LYS A 170 -3.56 7.39 -17.79
C LYS A 170 -3.20 7.39 -16.31
N ALA A 171 -2.75 6.23 -15.76
CA ALA A 171 -2.31 6.13 -14.38
C ALA A 171 -1.13 7.08 -14.06
N GLU A 172 -0.11 7.16 -14.96
CA GLU A 172 1.00 8.12 -14.80
C GLU A 172 0.50 9.58 -14.73
N LYS A 173 -0.44 9.96 -15.62
CA LYS A 173 -1.00 11.31 -15.65
C LYS A 173 -1.82 11.60 -14.39
N THR A 174 -2.63 10.63 -13.96
CA THR A 174 -3.46 10.75 -12.75
C THR A 174 -2.59 10.89 -11.51
N LEU A 175 -1.57 10.04 -11.34
CA LEU A 175 -0.62 10.17 -10.23
C LEU A 175 -0.03 11.60 -10.16
N LYS A 176 0.45 12.15 -11.29
CA LYS A 176 0.99 13.52 -11.31
C LYS A 176 -0.02 14.59 -10.91
N LYS A 177 -1.31 14.40 -11.26
CA LYS A 177 -2.39 15.30 -10.81
C LYS A 177 -2.62 15.17 -9.31
N LEU A 178 -2.69 13.95 -8.77
CA LEU A 178 -2.88 13.69 -7.35
C LEU A 178 -1.71 14.26 -6.51
N LEU A 179 -0.47 14.09 -6.96
CA LEU A 179 0.70 14.69 -6.32
C LEU A 179 0.65 16.22 -6.32
N LYS A 180 0.28 16.84 -7.46
CA LYS A 180 0.15 18.29 -7.57
C LYS A 180 -0.92 18.87 -6.64
N ASN A 181 -1.96 18.09 -6.33
CA ASN A 181 -3.06 18.49 -5.44
C ASN A 181 -2.79 18.06 -3.98
N ASP A 182 -1.57 17.63 -3.66
CA ASP A 182 -1.15 17.21 -2.32
C ASP A 182 -2.04 16.10 -1.70
N LEU A 183 -2.48 15.15 -2.51
CA LEU A 183 -3.38 14.09 -2.07
C LEU A 183 -2.66 12.79 -1.67
N ILE A 184 -1.40 12.60 -2.09
CA ILE A 184 -0.65 11.39 -1.78
C ILE A 184 0.15 11.58 -0.50
N ARG A 185 0.12 10.57 0.39
CA ARG A 185 0.86 10.56 1.65
C ARG A 185 1.87 9.41 1.74
N PHE A 186 1.74 8.39 0.90
CA PHE A 186 2.59 7.20 0.93
C PHE A 186 2.92 6.70 -0.48
N PHE A 187 4.10 6.09 -0.61
CA PHE A 187 4.43 5.28 -1.77
C PHE A 187 4.62 3.81 -1.40
N GLY A 188 4.09 2.91 -2.23
CA GLY A 188 4.31 1.47 -2.15
C GLY A 188 4.74 0.88 -3.48
N THR A 189 5.43 -0.25 -3.47
CA THR A 189 5.82 -0.92 -4.71
C THR A 189 4.70 -1.71 -5.33
N ASP A 190 3.80 -2.24 -4.51
CA ASP A 190 2.78 -3.21 -4.94
C ASP A 190 3.45 -4.37 -5.69
N SER A 191 4.61 -4.81 -5.16
CA SER A 191 5.46 -5.78 -5.85
C SER A 191 4.99 -7.21 -5.56
N HIS A 192 4.67 -7.95 -6.63
CA HIS A 192 4.18 -9.33 -6.59
C HIS A 192 5.24 -10.33 -7.06
N ARG A 193 6.28 -9.89 -7.74
CA ARG A 193 7.27 -10.75 -8.41
C ARG A 193 8.66 -10.14 -8.35
N ILE A 194 9.65 -11.02 -8.51
CA ILE A 194 11.03 -10.62 -8.81
C ILE A 194 11.09 -9.82 -10.13
N ASP A 195 12.12 -9.00 -10.27
CA ASP A 195 12.40 -8.18 -11.46
C ASP A 195 11.25 -7.21 -11.83
N GLN A 196 10.35 -6.91 -10.89
CA GLN A 196 9.17 -6.09 -11.16
C GLN A 196 9.43 -4.60 -10.88
N VAL A 197 9.30 -4.14 -9.64
CA VAL A 197 9.38 -2.72 -9.26
C VAL A 197 10.72 -2.37 -8.64
N TYR A 198 11.24 -3.21 -7.73
CA TYR A 198 12.47 -2.90 -6.99
C TYR A 198 13.66 -2.65 -7.92
N THR A 199 13.85 -3.47 -8.95
CA THR A 199 14.94 -3.28 -9.93
C THR A 199 14.80 -2.00 -10.78
N LYS A 200 13.63 -1.35 -10.77
CA LYS A 200 13.35 -0.12 -11.51
C LYS A 200 13.43 1.13 -10.63
N MET A 201 13.68 1.00 -9.33
CA MET A 201 13.72 2.12 -8.38
C MET A 201 14.66 3.26 -8.79
N PRO A 202 15.87 3.02 -9.35
CA PRO A 202 16.71 4.13 -9.81
C PRO A 202 16.04 5.00 -10.88
N LYS A 203 15.27 4.39 -11.80
CA LYS A 203 14.51 5.11 -12.82
C LYS A 203 13.29 5.81 -12.22
N ILE A 204 12.63 5.18 -11.27
CA ILE A 204 11.47 5.71 -10.57
C ILE A 204 11.87 6.96 -9.78
N LEU A 205 12.88 6.87 -8.91
CA LEU A 205 13.38 7.99 -8.12
C LEU A 205 13.82 9.17 -8.99
N LYS A 206 14.56 8.91 -10.10
CA LYS A 206 14.90 9.93 -11.06
C LYS A 206 13.70 10.67 -11.66
N LYS A 207 12.54 10.03 -11.77
CA LYS A 207 11.30 10.66 -12.24
C LYS A 207 10.55 11.36 -11.11
N LEU A 208 10.54 10.82 -9.89
CA LEU A 208 9.93 11.46 -8.72
C LEU A 208 10.61 12.80 -8.42
N HIS A 209 11.94 12.88 -8.41
CA HIS A 209 12.72 14.15 -8.27
C HIS A 209 12.44 15.21 -9.36
N LYS A 210 11.65 14.92 -10.38
CA LYS A 210 11.20 15.91 -11.37
C LYS A 210 9.86 16.55 -11.02
N VAL A 211 9.14 15.98 -10.07
CA VAL A 211 7.77 16.36 -9.71
C VAL A 211 7.58 16.60 -8.23
N LEU A 212 8.51 16.14 -7.39
CA LEU A 212 8.56 16.29 -5.95
C LEU A 212 9.92 16.82 -5.52
N SER A 213 9.98 17.57 -4.43
CA SER A 213 11.21 17.93 -3.73
C SER A 213 11.81 16.74 -2.97
N ASP A 214 13.05 16.88 -2.49
CA ASP A 214 13.70 15.84 -1.69
C ASP A 214 12.98 15.64 -0.36
N GLU A 215 12.46 16.72 0.23
CA GLU A 215 11.68 16.73 1.46
C GLU A 215 10.37 15.96 1.30
N GLU A 216 9.62 16.21 0.22
CA GLU A 216 8.37 15.48 -0.06
C GLU A 216 8.64 13.98 -0.31
N ILE A 217 9.73 13.65 -1.01
CA ILE A 217 10.11 12.24 -1.22
C ILE A 217 10.45 11.58 0.14
N GLU A 218 11.22 12.25 1.00
CA GLU A 218 11.52 11.72 2.33
C GLU A 218 10.26 11.58 3.18
N GLU A 219 9.37 12.55 3.13
CA GLU A 219 8.09 12.53 3.83
C GLU A 219 7.26 11.31 3.43
N PHE A 220 7.02 11.10 2.13
CA PHE A 220 6.13 10.04 1.65
C PHE A 220 6.76 8.64 1.68
N THR A 221 8.10 8.54 1.74
CA THR A 221 8.81 7.26 1.66
C THR A 221 9.50 6.83 2.95
N VAL A 222 9.59 7.73 3.94
CA VAL A 222 10.26 7.47 5.23
C VAL A 222 9.41 7.96 6.40
N ILE A 223 9.12 9.28 6.46
CA ILE A 223 8.52 9.90 7.65
C ILE A 223 7.10 9.41 7.88
N ASN A 224 6.21 9.58 6.91
CA ASN A 224 4.81 9.16 7.03
C ASN A 224 4.66 7.65 7.22
N PRO A 225 5.33 6.77 6.45
CA PRO A 225 5.32 5.33 6.73
C PRO A 225 5.81 4.99 8.14
N GLN A 226 6.84 5.69 8.65
CA GLN A 226 7.33 5.45 10.00
C GLN A 226 6.33 5.88 11.07
N LYS A 227 5.65 7.02 10.90
CA LYS A 227 4.56 7.46 11.77
C LYS A 227 3.43 6.41 11.84
N VAL A 228 3.04 5.83 10.70
CA VAL A 228 2.06 4.74 10.65
C VAL A 228 2.51 3.52 11.44
N LEU A 229 3.78 3.09 11.27
CA LEU A 229 4.34 1.96 12.01
C LEU A 229 4.38 2.21 13.52
N ASN A 230 4.53 3.45 13.95
CA ASN A 230 4.50 3.88 15.35
C ASN A 230 3.08 4.18 15.86
N ASN A 231 2.05 4.07 15.03
CA ASN A 231 0.67 4.48 15.32
C ASN A 231 0.51 5.97 15.69
N GLU A 232 1.37 6.81 15.13
CA GLU A 232 1.35 8.27 15.28
C GLU A 232 0.40 8.91 14.25
N GLU A 233 0.07 10.19 14.39
CA GLU A 233 -0.78 10.90 13.44
C GLU A 233 0.02 11.42 12.25
N ILE A 234 -0.61 11.40 11.07
CA ILE A 234 -0.13 12.09 9.88
C ILE A 234 -0.77 13.49 9.93
N GLU A 235 0.06 14.50 9.99
CA GLU A 235 -0.37 15.90 9.91
C GLU A 235 -0.68 16.24 8.44
N ASP A 236 -1.70 17.08 8.26
CA ASP A 236 -2.09 17.62 6.94
C ASP A 236 -1.04 18.61 6.39
#